data_b2cd0b291bbcb96bcf780503e44e5e57
#
_entry.id   b2cd0b291bbcb96bcf780503e44e5e57
#
_cell.length_a   1.000
_cell.length_b   1.000
_cell.length_c   1.000
_cell.angle_alpha   90.00
_cell.angle_beta   90.00
_cell.angle_gamma   90.00
#
_symmetry.space_group_name_H-M   'P 1'
#
loop_
_entity.id
_entity.type
_entity.pdbx_description
1 polymer ?
#
loop_
_entity_poly.entity_id
_entity_poly.type
_entity_poly.pdbx_seq_one_letter_code
_entity_poly.pdbx_strand_id
1 'polypeptide(L)'
;MPDVVVVGGGIAGLAAAWALRDLDVVVLEAADRVGGRIRSDRRGDYWLNFGAHVFAGPGSASDRLLRETGVQAVDVPGVLTAVELNGKVVAGRRVETYPFRLPLTVSDRLALVRTGLRLRLEVARYDRVVRRASPAAVLAYDGDRSFTDWLGRVPRSVDAILRATLRRSSGEPEDLAAGYGIGYFHLVWDRSGGLARNLLGGSGALPEAIAAELGDRIRMRTRVEEVTPADDGVRVAHEQGEELARFAVVATPAHVTRTILRGAPGDTLAALGEIAYGSYVLAALRTGEAGPAAWDDVYAVATPQRSFNMLFNTANVLRRSGPREPGGTLMVYSGGSLARRLWDEDDARIAETYLADLDGVFPGAAHLVEETVVYRWEHGLPYVRPGRHRIQQALERPLGPIFLAGDYLGSRYTETAIATGTAAAGAIRGRLGRPPS
;
A
#
# COMPACT_ATOMS: atom_id res chain seq x y z
N MET A 1 13.41 17.12 27.77
CA MET A 1 13.09 15.70 27.52
C MET A 1 11.73 15.67 26.86
N PRO A 2 11.63 15.27 25.59
CA PRO A 2 10.35 15.23 24.89
C PRO A 2 9.36 14.25 25.57
N ASP A 3 8.06 14.50 25.39
CA ASP A 3 7.04 13.57 25.86
C ASP A 3 7.10 12.28 25.05
N VAL A 4 7.32 12.41 23.71
CA VAL A 4 7.30 11.26 22.79
C VAL A 4 8.38 11.39 21.71
N VAL A 5 9.13 10.31 21.49
CA VAL A 5 9.96 10.13 20.29
C VAL A 5 9.26 9.18 19.34
N VAL A 6 9.10 9.59 18.08
CA VAL A 6 8.57 8.76 16.99
C VAL A 6 9.74 8.33 16.10
N VAL A 7 9.95 7.04 15.97
CA VAL A 7 11.01 6.44 15.16
C VAL A 7 10.45 6.04 13.79
N GLY A 8 10.82 6.79 12.75
CA GLY A 8 10.39 6.63 11.36
C GLY A 8 9.33 7.64 10.93
N GLY A 9 9.66 8.43 9.90
CA GLY A 9 8.80 9.44 9.25
C GLY A 9 7.91 8.87 8.14
N GLY A 10 7.65 7.56 8.14
CA GLY A 10 6.61 6.94 7.31
C GLY A 10 5.21 7.33 7.78
N ILE A 11 4.17 7.00 6.97
CA ILE A 11 2.80 7.46 7.27
C ILE A 11 2.27 6.97 8.64
N ALA A 12 2.74 5.85 9.17
CA ALA A 12 2.37 5.37 10.50
C ALA A 12 2.94 6.29 11.60
N GLY A 13 4.23 6.65 11.51
CA GLY A 13 4.87 7.57 12.44
C GLY A 13 4.32 8.99 12.33
N LEU A 14 4.09 9.46 11.11
CA LEU A 14 3.49 10.78 10.86
C LEU A 14 2.06 10.86 11.41
N ALA A 15 1.25 9.81 11.28
CA ALA A 15 -0.09 9.77 11.86
C ALA A 15 -0.05 9.79 13.40
N ALA A 16 0.93 9.10 14.01
CA ALA A 16 1.14 9.17 15.45
C ALA A 16 1.58 10.58 15.89
N ALA A 17 2.58 11.16 15.21
CA ALA A 17 3.07 12.51 15.51
C ALA A 17 1.99 13.59 15.33
N TRP A 18 1.17 13.48 14.25
CA TRP A 18 0.03 14.36 14.03
C TRP A 18 -0.98 14.30 15.17
N ALA A 19 -1.35 13.10 15.62
CA ALA A 19 -2.28 12.92 16.72
C ALA A 19 -1.70 13.35 18.09
N LEU A 20 -0.38 13.56 18.19
CA LEU A 20 0.33 14.02 19.39
C LEU A 20 0.90 15.45 19.25
N ARG A 21 0.55 16.19 18.19
CA ARG A 21 1.16 17.46 17.83
C ARG A 21 1.05 18.59 18.87
N ASP A 22 0.14 18.45 19.82
CA ASP A 22 -0.02 19.33 20.99
C ASP A 22 0.91 18.99 22.16
N LEU A 23 1.67 17.90 22.05
CA LEU A 23 2.70 17.48 23.00
C LEU A 23 4.08 17.84 22.47
N ASP A 24 5.09 17.69 23.36
CA ASP A 24 6.49 17.75 22.94
C ASP A 24 6.87 16.43 22.23
N VAL A 25 6.73 16.41 20.90
CA VAL A 25 6.99 15.25 20.05
C VAL A 25 8.15 15.51 19.10
N VAL A 26 9.05 14.53 18.98
CA VAL A 26 10.16 14.53 18.02
C VAL A 26 10.04 13.32 17.12
N VAL A 27 10.18 13.50 15.80
CA VAL A 27 10.21 12.43 14.80
C VAL A 27 11.64 12.28 14.28
N LEU A 28 12.18 11.06 14.32
CA LEU A 28 13.51 10.71 13.80
C LEU A 28 13.35 9.90 12.53
N GLU A 29 13.78 10.44 11.38
CA GLU A 29 13.69 9.81 10.06
C GLU A 29 15.11 9.61 9.47
N ALA A 30 15.41 8.38 9.06
CA ALA A 30 16.71 8.03 8.52
C ALA A 30 16.97 8.59 7.11
N ALA A 31 15.90 8.78 6.32
CA ALA A 31 16.00 9.33 4.97
C ALA A 31 16.06 10.87 4.98
N ASP A 32 16.22 11.43 3.80
CA ASP A 32 16.18 12.88 3.54
C ASP A 32 14.75 13.39 3.20
N ARG A 33 13.75 12.52 3.31
CA ARG A 33 12.34 12.83 3.05
C ARG A 33 11.42 12.06 3.98
N VAL A 34 10.22 12.57 4.19
CA VAL A 34 9.11 11.88 4.86
C VAL A 34 8.33 10.97 3.91
N GLY A 35 7.37 10.23 4.46
CA GLY A 35 6.39 9.43 3.74
C GLY A 35 6.75 7.95 3.62
N GLY A 36 8.03 7.58 3.77
CA GLY A 36 8.48 6.20 3.64
C GLY A 36 8.11 5.62 2.26
N ARG A 37 7.19 4.63 2.23
CA ARG A 37 6.70 3.98 1.00
C ARG A 37 5.56 4.74 0.28
N ILE A 38 5.18 5.90 0.77
CA ILE A 38 4.38 6.88 0.04
C ILE A 38 5.35 7.88 -0.59
N ARG A 39 5.40 7.91 -1.93
CA ARG A 39 6.26 8.83 -2.67
C ARG A 39 5.61 9.24 -3.97
N SER A 40 5.58 10.53 -4.23
CA SER A 40 5.32 11.10 -5.55
C SER A 40 6.23 12.30 -5.79
N ASP A 41 6.69 12.45 -7.03
CA ASP A 41 7.54 13.56 -7.44
C ASP A 41 6.77 14.46 -8.41
N ARG A 42 6.68 15.74 -8.13
CA ARG A 42 5.93 16.71 -8.95
C ARG A 42 6.57 16.92 -10.32
N ARG A 43 5.73 17.09 -11.36
CA ARG A 43 6.08 17.38 -12.75
C ARG A 43 5.09 18.40 -13.34
N GLY A 44 5.30 19.67 -13.02
CA GLY A 44 4.34 20.73 -13.36
C GLY A 44 3.00 20.50 -12.67
N ASP A 45 1.93 20.37 -13.45
CA ASP A 45 0.58 20.08 -12.96
C ASP A 45 0.33 18.59 -12.70
N TYR A 46 1.27 17.73 -13.10
CA TYR A 46 1.25 16.31 -12.91
C TYR A 46 2.22 15.84 -11.82
N TRP A 47 2.20 14.57 -11.51
CA TRP A 47 3.12 13.93 -10.57
C TRP A 47 3.40 12.48 -10.96
N LEU A 48 4.62 12.04 -10.76
CA LEU A 48 5.02 10.65 -10.88
C LEU A 48 4.81 9.93 -9.52
N ASN A 49 4.06 8.84 -9.48
CA ASN A 49 3.91 8.04 -8.28
C ASN A 49 4.89 6.87 -8.26
N PHE A 50 5.51 6.63 -7.11
CA PHE A 50 6.50 5.56 -6.91
C PHE A 50 6.11 4.57 -5.81
N GLY A 51 4.93 4.69 -5.23
CA GLY A 51 4.55 3.85 -4.11
C GLY A 51 3.05 3.81 -3.88
N ALA A 52 2.66 3.69 -2.61
CA ALA A 52 1.26 3.67 -2.23
C ALA A 52 0.59 5.00 -2.63
N HIS A 53 -0.53 4.89 -3.34
CA HIS A 53 -1.24 6.05 -3.91
C HIS A 53 -2.77 5.93 -3.78
N VAL A 54 -3.27 4.83 -3.20
CA VAL A 54 -4.69 4.60 -2.99
C VAL A 54 -4.99 4.72 -1.50
N PHE A 55 -5.92 5.59 -1.16
CA PHE A 55 -6.38 5.85 0.19
C PHE A 55 -7.83 5.38 0.36
N ALA A 56 -8.15 4.95 1.58
CA ALA A 56 -9.50 4.47 1.89
C ALA A 56 -10.50 5.64 1.96
N GLY A 57 -11.77 5.29 1.71
CA GLY A 57 -12.88 6.24 1.61
C GLY A 57 -13.44 6.70 2.97
N PRO A 58 -14.64 7.30 2.95
CA PRO A 58 -15.26 7.92 4.11
C PRO A 58 -15.34 7.02 5.34
N GLY A 59 -15.07 7.59 6.51
CA GLY A 59 -15.12 6.90 7.80
C GLY A 59 -13.87 6.09 8.16
N SER A 60 -12.87 6.02 7.26
CA SER A 60 -11.58 5.37 7.52
C SER A 60 -10.64 6.28 8.33
N ALA A 61 -9.54 5.70 8.84
CA ALA A 61 -8.46 6.48 9.47
C ALA A 61 -7.77 7.40 8.45
N SER A 62 -7.61 6.94 7.21
CA SER A 62 -7.10 7.74 6.10
C SER A 62 -8.00 8.96 5.81
N ASP A 63 -9.32 8.76 5.75
CA ASP A 63 -10.27 9.84 5.51
C ASP A 63 -10.24 10.91 6.62
N ARG A 64 -10.12 10.48 7.87
CA ARG A 64 -9.98 11.40 9.00
C ARG A 64 -8.71 12.23 8.89
N LEU A 65 -7.57 11.57 8.69
CA LEU A 65 -6.28 12.25 8.59
C LEU A 65 -6.24 13.23 7.41
N LEU A 66 -6.81 12.87 6.26
CA LEU A 66 -6.91 13.75 5.09
C LEU A 66 -7.75 14.99 5.38
N ARG A 67 -8.88 14.85 6.09
CA ARG A 67 -9.72 16.00 6.49
C ARG A 67 -9.00 16.91 7.49
N GLU A 68 -8.31 16.33 8.46
CA GLU A 68 -7.59 17.09 9.49
C GLU A 68 -6.40 17.85 8.91
N THR A 69 -5.73 17.30 7.90
CA THR A 69 -4.59 17.94 7.23
C THR A 69 -4.99 18.88 6.09
N GLY A 70 -6.27 18.91 5.70
CA GLY A 70 -6.77 19.71 4.58
C GLY A 70 -6.33 19.20 3.20
N VAL A 71 -5.70 18.01 3.12
CA VAL A 71 -5.26 17.44 1.84
C VAL A 71 -6.45 16.95 1.02
N GLN A 72 -6.51 17.42 -0.22
CA GLN A 72 -7.63 17.10 -1.10
C GLN A 72 -7.51 15.68 -1.66
N ALA A 73 -8.51 14.86 -1.37
CA ALA A 73 -8.67 13.51 -1.88
C ALA A 73 -9.88 13.45 -2.82
N VAL A 74 -9.69 12.85 -3.98
CA VAL A 74 -10.71 12.71 -5.02
C VAL A 74 -11.00 11.24 -5.24
N ASP A 75 -12.28 10.90 -5.36
CA ASP A 75 -12.69 9.55 -5.74
C ASP A 75 -12.11 9.22 -7.12
N VAL A 76 -11.51 8.05 -7.22
CA VAL A 76 -10.91 7.60 -8.47
C VAL A 76 -12.00 7.53 -9.54
N PRO A 77 -11.88 8.30 -10.64
CA PRO A 77 -12.80 8.21 -11.75
C PRO A 77 -12.50 6.99 -12.64
N GLY A 78 -13.41 6.67 -13.55
CA GLY A 78 -13.23 5.59 -14.52
C GLY A 78 -13.50 4.20 -13.95
N VAL A 79 -12.82 3.20 -14.48
CA VAL A 79 -12.94 1.80 -14.10
C VAL A 79 -11.80 1.42 -13.19
N LEU A 80 -12.15 0.97 -11.97
CA LEU A 80 -11.15 0.57 -10.97
C LEU A 80 -10.29 -0.59 -11.44
N THR A 81 -10.86 -1.55 -12.15
CA THR A 81 -10.13 -2.73 -12.61
C THR A 81 -10.56 -3.12 -14.00
N ALA A 82 -9.77 -2.78 -15.00
CA ALA A 82 -9.82 -3.39 -16.32
C ALA A 82 -8.88 -4.61 -16.37
N VAL A 83 -9.06 -5.47 -17.34
CA VAL A 83 -8.18 -6.61 -17.61
C VAL A 83 -7.74 -6.55 -19.06
N GLU A 84 -6.44 -6.59 -19.31
CA GLU A 84 -5.88 -6.84 -20.64
C GLU A 84 -5.59 -8.34 -20.79
N LEU A 85 -6.03 -8.93 -21.88
CA LEU A 85 -5.71 -10.32 -22.23
C LEU A 85 -5.61 -10.43 -23.75
N ASN A 86 -4.48 -10.97 -24.24
CA ASN A 86 -4.21 -11.16 -25.67
C ASN A 86 -4.42 -9.87 -26.50
N GLY A 87 -3.91 -8.73 -26.03
CA GLY A 87 -4.01 -7.42 -26.68
C GLY A 87 -5.38 -6.76 -26.58
N LYS A 88 -6.33 -7.35 -25.84
CA LYS A 88 -7.67 -6.77 -25.66
C LYS A 88 -7.88 -6.27 -24.25
N VAL A 89 -8.08 -4.98 -24.09
CA VAL A 89 -8.48 -4.37 -22.82
C VAL A 89 -9.99 -4.47 -22.66
N VAL A 90 -10.44 -5.12 -21.58
CA VAL A 90 -11.85 -5.19 -21.19
C VAL A 90 -12.06 -4.37 -19.95
N ALA A 91 -12.79 -3.28 -20.09
CA ALA A 91 -13.14 -2.34 -19.03
C ALA A 91 -14.68 -2.24 -18.90
N GLY A 92 -15.14 -1.70 -17.76
CA GLY A 92 -16.57 -1.48 -17.51
C GLY A 92 -16.96 -1.78 -16.06
N ARG A 93 -18.03 -1.14 -15.59
CA ARG A 93 -18.50 -1.25 -14.19
C ARG A 93 -19.09 -2.62 -13.83
N ARG A 94 -19.39 -3.47 -14.82
CA ARG A 94 -20.00 -4.78 -14.61
C ARG A 94 -18.97 -5.87 -14.87
N VAL A 95 -18.15 -6.16 -13.88
CA VAL A 95 -17.11 -7.21 -13.98
C VAL A 95 -17.69 -8.60 -14.25
N GLU A 96 -18.97 -8.80 -13.94
CA GLU A 96 -19.70 -10.02 -14.25
C GLU A 96 -19.81 -10.29 -15.77
N THR A 97 -19.63 -9.25 -16.61
CA THR A 97 -19.60 -9.36 -18.07
C THR A 97 -18.23 -9.74 -18.62
N TYR A 98 -17.16 -9.65 -17.84
CA TYR A 98 -15.79 -9.88 -18.29
C TYR A 98 -15.55 -11.29 -18.85
N PRO A 99 -16.08 -12.37 -18.25
CA PRO A 99 -15.92 -13.70 -18.83
C PRO A 99 -16.43 -13.82 -20.27
N PHE A 100 -17.41 -13.01 -20.65
CA PHE A 100 -18.02 -13.02 -21.99
C PHE A 100 -17.36 -12.06 -22.98
N ARG A 101 -16.58 -11.09 -22.48
CA ARG A 101 -15.91 -10.06 -23.29
C ARG A 101 -14.44 -10.36 -23.51
N LEU A 102 -13.80 -11.07 -22.58
CA LEU A 102 -12.41 -11.51 -22.69
C LEU A 102 -12.26 -12.62 -23.76
N PRO A 103 -11.11 -12.67 -24.47
CA PRO A 103 -10.85 -13.67 -25.50
C PRO A 103 -10.47 -15.03 -24.84
N LEU A 104 -11.47 -15.68 -24.25
CA LEU A 104 -11.36 -16.95 -23.56
C LEU A 104 -12.01 -18.08 -24.36
N THR A 105 -11.48 -19.29 -24.23
CA THR A 105 -12.18 -20.50 -24.70
C THR A 105 -13.49 -20.71 -23.92
N VAL A 106 -14.38 -21.54 -24.43
CA VAL A 106 -15.65 -21.81 -23.73
C VAL A 106 -15.42 -22.47 -22.37
N SER A 107 -14.44 -23.38 -22.27
CA SER A 107 -14.05 -24.04 -21.01
C SER A 107 -13.50 -23.05 -19.99
N ASP A 108 -12.59 -22.15 -20.42
CA ASP A 108 -11.98 -21.16 -19.54
C ASP A 108 -12.99 -20.11 -19.07
N ARG A 109 -13.93 -19.76 -19.96
CA ARG A 109 -15.04 -18.86 -19.64
C ARG A 109 -15.94 -19.44 -18.55
N LEU A 110 -16.33 -20.70 -18.67
CA LEU A 110 -17.12 -21.38 -17.64
C LEU A 110 -16.38 -21.49 -16.33
N ALA A 111 -15.09 -21.82 -16.38
CA ALA A 111 -14.22 -21.84 -15.19
C ALA A 111 -14.12 -20.47 -14.53
N LEU A 112 -13.93 -19.37 -15.29
CA LEU A 112 -13.89 -18.02 -14.77
C LEU A 112 -15.22 -17.59 -14.14
N VAL A 113 -16.36 -17.93 -14.75
CA VAL A 113 -17.71 -17.67 -14.18
C VAL A 113 -17.86 -18.39 -12.85
N ARG A 114 -17.57 -19.70 -12.80
CA ARG A 114 -17.68 -20.50 -11.58
C ARG A 114 -16.77 -19.96 -10.46
N THR A 115 -15.53 -19.65 -10.79
CA THR A 115 -14.55 -19.10 -9.85
C THR A 115 -14.99 -17.71 -9.36
N GLY A 116 -15.46 -16.85 -10.26
CA GLY A 116 -15.96 -15.53 -9.94
C GLY A 116 -17.17 -15.56 -8.99
N LEU A 117 -18.12 -16.46 -9.21
CA LEU A 117 -19.27 -16.64 -8.30
C LEU A 117 -18.84 -17.10 -6.91
N ARG A 118 -17.95 -18.08 -6.83
CA ARG A 118 -17.38 -18.55 -5.55
C ARG A 118 -16.65 -17.43 -4.83
N LEU A 119 -15.79 -16.72 -5.55
CA LEU A 119 -15.00 -15.60 -5.00
C LEU A 119 -15.90 -14.47 -4.49
N ARG A 120 -16.96 -14.13 -5.24
CA ARG A 120 -17.94 -13.11 -4.82
C ARG A 120 -18.64 -13.46 -3.50
N LEU A 121 -19.01 -14.73 -3.31
CA LEU A 121 -19.61 -15.19 -2.06
C LEU A 121 -18.62 -15.09 -0.90
N GLU A 122 -17.37 -15.47 -1.10
CA GLU A 122 -16.33 -15.38 -0.08
C GLU A 122 -15.97 -13.93 0.24
N VAL A 123 -15.89 -13.05 -0.74
CA VAL A 123 -15.69 -11.59 -0.51
C VAL A 123 -16.82 -11.02 0.35
N ALA A 124 -18.09 -11.41 0.08
CA ALA A 124 -19.20 -10.95 0.92
C ALA A 124 -19.16 -11.49 2.37
N ARG A 125 -18.55 -12.66 2.60
CA ARG A 125 -18.28 -13.20 3.94
C ARG A 125 -17.13 -12.46 4.61
N TYR A 126 -16.04 -12.27 3.90
CA TYR A 126 -14.86 -11.50 4.35
C TYR A 126 -15.25 -10.08 4.76
N ASP A 127 -16.02 -9.36 3.94
CA ASP A 127 -16.47 -8.00 4.24
C ASP A 127 -17.33 -7.92 5.52
N ARG A 128 -18.12 -8.97 5.82
CA ARG A 128 -18.85 -9.03 7.09
C ARG A 128 -17.92 -9.16 8.30
N VAL A 129 -16.83 -9.93 8.14
CA VAL A 129 -15.80 -10.06 9.19
C VAL A 129 -15.08 -8.72 9.38
N VAL A 130 -14.62 -8.10 8.28
CA VAL A 130 -13.92 -6.80 8.33
C VAL A 130 -14.73 -5.71 9.03
N ARG A 131 -16.06 -5.69 8.83
CA ARG A 131 -16.93 -4.67 9.46
C ARG A 131 -17.20 -4.87 10.94
N ARG A 132 -17.00 -6.07 11.49
CA ARG A 132 -17.46 -6.44 12.84
C ARG A 132 -16.37 -6.98 13.74
N ALA A 133 -15.27 -7.44 13.20
CA ALA A 133 -14.23 -8.15 13.91
C ALA A 133 -13.01 -7.28 14.18
N SER A 134 -12.20 -7.69 15.15
CA SER A 134 -10.89 -7.09 15.40
C SER A 134 -9.91 -7.36 14.26
N PRO A 135 -8.82 -6.57 14.11
CA PRO A 135 -7.77 -6.83 13.14
C PRO A 135 -7.22 -8.26 13.21
N ALA A 136 -7.05 -8.81 14.42
CA ALA A 136 -6.61 -10.19 14.64
C ALA A 136 -7.59 -11.21 14.03
N ALA A 137 -8.89 -11.01 14.19
CA ALA A 137 -9.91 -11.90 13.63
C ALA A 137 -10.01 -11.79 12.10
N VAL A 138 -9.73 -10.62 11.52
CA VAL A 138 -9.61 -10.45 10.06
C VAL A 138 -8.43 -11.24 9.53
N LEU A 139 -7.28 -11.21 10.20
CA LEU A 139 -6.09 -11.98 9.84
C LEU A 139 -6.31 -13.50 9.96
N ALA A 140 -7.15 -13.92 10.91
CA ALA A 140 -7.48 -15.34 11.13
C ALA A 140 -8.52 -15.89 10.13
N TYR A 141 -9.25 -15.02 9.41
CA TYR A 141 -10.26 -15.47 8.46
C TYR A 141 -9.60 -16.26 7.31
N ASP A 142 -9.90 -17.56 7.23
CA ASP A 142 -9.28 -18.50 6.29
C ASP A 142 -7.74 -18.33 6.20
N GLY A 143 -7.13 -18.17 7.37
CA GLY A 143 -5.75 -17.73 7.53
C GLY A 143 -4.72 -18.86 7.56
N ASP A 144 -5.13 -20.15 7.53
CA ASP A 144 -4.22 -21.28 7.69
C ASP A 144 -3.81 -21.96 6.38
N ARG A 145 -4.55 -21.75 5.30
CA ARG A 145 -4.24 -22.31 3.97
C ARG A 145 -3.88 -21.21 2.99
N SER A 146 -3.19 -21.58 1.92
CA SER A 146 -2.86 -20.65 0.84
C SER A 146 -4.09 -20.31 -0.02
N PHE A 147 -4.00 -19.19 -0.76
CA PHE A 147 -5.04 -18.84 -1.74
C PHE A 147 -5.11 -19.89 -2.86
N THR A 148 -3.99 -20.47 -3.26
CA THR A 148 -3.96 -21.56 -4.25
C THR A 148 -4.67 -22.81 -3.74
N ASP A 149 -4.51 -23.18 -2.47
CA ASP A 149 -5.24 -24.30 -1.86
C ASP A 149 -6.74 -24.03 -1.80
N TRP A 150 -7.11 -22.78 -1.47
CA TRP A 150 -8.51 -22.35 -1.50
C TRP A 150 -9.08 -22.40 -2.92
N LEU A 151 -8.33 -21.89 -3.92
CA LEU A 151 -8.75 -21.80 -5.31
C LEU A 151 -8.94 -23.20 -5.92
N GLY A 152 -8.00 -24.10 -5.67
CA GLY A 152 -7.92 -25.42 -6.31
C GLY A 152 -7.45 -25.31 -7.77
N ARG A 153 -7.70 -26.35 -8.54
CA ARG A 153 -7.29 -26.41 -9.97
C ARG A 153 -8.20 -25.54 -10.83
N VAL A 154 -7.60 -24.62 -11.58
CA VAL A 154 -8.25 -23.78 -12.59
C VAL A 154 -7.42 -23.76 -13.88
N PRO A 155 -8.00 -23.44 -15.06
CA PRO A 155 -7.25 -23.22 -16.28
C PRO A 155 -6.20 -22.13 -16.14
N ARG A 156 -5.10 -22.22 -16.89
CA ARG A 156 -3.99 -21.25 -16.85
C ARG A 156 -4.42 -19.81 -17.11
N SER A 157 -5.36 -19.60 -18.01
CA SER A 157 -5.92 -18.27 -18.33
C SER A 157 -6.64 -17.64 -17.11
N VAL A 158 -7.40 -18.44 -16.37
CA VAL A 158 -8.11 -18.02 -15.16
C VAL A 158 -7.13 -17.73 -14.04
N ASP A 159 -6.16 -18.63 -13.81
CA ASP A 159 -5.09 -18.45 -12.85
C ASP A 159 -4.32 -17.13 -13.12
N ALA A 160 -3.92 -16.89 -14.36
CA ALA A 160 -3.18 -15.68 -14.75
C ALA A 160 -3.96 -14.39 -14.43
N ILE A 161 -5.27 -14.35 -14.70
CA ILE A 161 -6.13 -13.20 -14.39
C ILE A 161 -6.19 -12.95 -12.87
N LEU A 162 -6.37 -13.99 -12.06
CA LEU A 162 -6.41 -13.85 -10.60
C LEU A 162 -5.05 -13.47 -10.03
N ARG A 163 -3.99 -14.12 -10.51
CA ARG A 163 -2.62 -13.89 -10.12
C ARG A 163 -2.15 -12.46 -10.35
N ALA A 164 -2.52 -11.84 -11.48
CA ALA A 164 -2.21 -10.43 -11.75
C ALA A 164 -2.77 -9.51 -10.65
N THR A 165 -3.99 -9.77 -10.17
CA THR A 165 -4.58 -9.01 -9.06
C THR A 165 -3.88 -9.31 -7.74
N LEU A 166 -3.56 -10.56 -7.44
CA LEU A 166 -2.96 -10.97 -6.16
C LEU A 166 -1.52 -10.50 -6.01
N ARG A 167 -0.75 -10.41 -7.11
CA ARG A 167 0.61 -9.86 -7.11
C ARG A 167 0.68 -8.37 -6.74
N ARG A 168 -0.46 -7.71 -6.63
CA ARG A 168 -0.54 -6.38 -6.00
C ARG A 168 -0.12 -6.40 -4.53
N SER A 169 -0.15 -7.55 -3.89
CA SER A 169 0.37 -7.78 -2.54
C SER A 169 1.89 -7.95 -2.48
N SER A 170 2.57 -8.00 -3.63
CA SER A 170 3.96 -8.43 -3.79
C SER A 170 4.23 -9.92 -3.48
N GLY A 171 3.23 -10.68 -3.03
CA GLY A 171 3.31 -12.13 -2.84
C GLY A 171 2.73 -12.92 -4.03
N GLU A 172 3.05 -14.21 -4.09
CA GLU A 172 2.41 -15.14 -5.02
C GLU A 172 1.19 -15.80 -4.36
N PRO A 173 0.17 -16.23 -5.11
CA PRO A 173 -1.02 -16.88 -4.55
C PRO A 173 -0.73 -18.08 -3.63
N GLU A 174 0.38 -18.78 -3.88
CA GLU A 174 0.88 -19.90 -3.08
C GLU A 174 1.35 -19.45 -1.68
N ASP A 175 1.87 -18.23 -1.58
CA ASP A 175 2.42 -17.64 -0.37
C ASP A 175 1.38 -16.83 0.44
N LEU A 176 0.25 -16.51 -0.16
CA LEU A 176 -0.78 -15.67 0.48
C LEU A 176 -1.79 -16.53 1.25
N ALA A 177 -2.12 -16.14 2.48
CA ALA A 177 -3.26 -16.72 3.19
C ALA A 177 -4.55 -16.49 2.39
N ALA A 178 -5.43 -17.50 2.36
CA ALA A 178 -6.62 -17.49 1.53
C ALA A 178 -7.52 -16.29 1.82
N GLY A 179 -7.81 -16.01 3.08
CA GLY A 179 -8.63 -14.85 3.48
C GLY A 179 -8.04 -13.52 3.06
N TYR A 180 -6.72 -13.37 3.15
CA TYR A 180 -6.02 -12.18 2.69
C TYR A 180 -6.12 -12.03 1.17
N GLY A 181 -5.89 -13.11 0.41
CA GLY A 181 -6.05 -13.12 -1.04
C GLY A 181 -7.48 -12.80 -1.48
N ILE A 182 -8.49 -13.35 -0.81
CA ILE A 182 -9.92 -13.04 -1.04
C ILE A 182 -10.16 -11.53 -0.83
N GLY A 183 -9.57 -10.95 0.20
CA GLY A 183 -9.67 -9.52 0.51
C GLY A 183 -9.21 -8.60 -0.63
N TYR A 184 -8.29 -9.03 -1.49
CA TYR A 184 -7.86 -8.25 -2.67
C TYR A 184 -8.95 -8.02 -3.71
N PHE A 185 -9.98 -8.85 -3.69
CA PHE A 185 -11.08 -8.75 -4.62
C PHE A 185 -12.28 -7.96 -4.09
N HIS A 186 -12.24 -7.41 -2.87
CA HIS A 186 -13.37 -6.66 -2.29
C HIS A 186 -13.77 -5.46 -3.16
N LEU A 187 -12.78 -4.73 -3.73
CA LEU A 187 -13.03 -3.59 -4.62
C LEU A 187 -13.66 -3.98 -5.96
N VAL A 188 -13.54 -5.24 -6.39
CA VAL A 188 -14.04 -5.70 -7.69
C VAL A 188 -15.56 -5.61 -7.77
N TRP A 189 -16.26 -5.88 -6.66
CA TRP A 189 -17.73 -5.86 -6.59
C TRP A 189 -18.29 -4.71 -5.76
N ASP A 190 -17.44 -3.86 -5.20
CA ASP A 190 -17.93 -2.72 -4.46
C ASP A 190 -18.50 -1.66 -5.42
N ARG A 191 -19.75 -1.30 -5.16
CA ARG A 191 -20.51 -0.31 -5.94
C ARG A 191 -20.71 1.00 -5.16
N SER A 192 -20.27 1.06 -3.91
CA SER A 192 -20.55 2.21 -3.03
C SER A 192 -19.84 3.49 -3.47
N GLY A 193 -18.78 3.37 -4.29
CA GLY A 193 -17.91 4.49 -4.64
C GLY A 193 -17.11 5.00 -3.42
N GLY A 194 -15.99 5.67 -3.67
CA GLY A 194 -15.20 6.28 -2.59
C GLY A 194 -14.35 5.35 -1.74
N LEU A 195 -14.27 4.06 -2.07
CA LEU A 195 -13.32 3.15 -1.42
C LEU A 195 -11.88 3.35 -1.89
N ALA A 196 -11.71 3.96 -3.03
CA ALA A 196 -10.41 4.27 -3.61
C ALA A 196 -10.36 5.76 -3.92
N ARG A 197 -9.45 6.45 -3.27
CA ARG A 197 -9.19 7.87 -3.48
C ARG A 197 -7.74 8.09 -3.82
N ASN A 198 -7.48 9.02 -4.72
CA ASN A 198 -6.16 9.55 -4.96
C ASN A 198 -6.08 11.00 -4.49
N LEU A 199 -4.88 11.47 -4.22
CA LEU A 199 -4.65 12.84 -3.74
C LEU A 199 -4.30 13.76 -4.91
N LEU A 200 -4.85 14.96 -4.91
CA LEU A 200 -4.41 16.01 -5.81
C LEU A 200 -2.99 16.44 -5.41
N GLY A 201 -2.12 16.57 -6.39
CA GLY A 201 -0.68 16.82 -6.17
C GLY A 201 0.14 15.55 -5.90
N GLY A 202 -0.50 14.36 -5.92
CA GLY A 202 0.16 13.08 -5.71
C GLY A 202 0.07 12.57 -4.27
N SER A 203 0.47 11.31 -4.09
CA SER A 203 0.40 10.65 -2.77
C SER A 203 1.32 11.30 -1.73
N GLY A 204 2.42 11.93 -2.14
CA GLY A 204 3.34 12.66 -1.28
C GLY A 204 2.73 13.88 -0.59
N ALA A 205 1.62 14.42 -1.11
CA ALA A 205 0.97 15.60 -0.54
C ALA A 205 0.54 15.40 0.93
N LEU A 206 0.14 14.19 1.33
CA LEU A 206 -0.26 13.93 2.72
C LEU A 206 0.93 13.93 3.69
N PRO A 207 2.00 13.14 3.50
CA PRO A 207 3.16 13.22 4.39
C PRO A 207 3.83 14.61 4.38
N GLU A 208 3.85 15.32 3.26
CA GLU A 208 4.39 16.67 3.15
C GLU A 208 3.55 17.69 3.93
N ALA A 209 2.23 17.62 3.89
CA ALA A 209 1.36 18.49 4.67
C ALA A 209 1.56 18.28 6.19
N ILE A 210 1.68 17.02 6.63
CA ILE A 210 1.99 16.71 8.03
C ILE A 210 3.36 17.25 8.42
N ALA A 211 4.36 17.08 7.55
CA ALA A 211 5.71 17.55 7.81
C ALA A 211 5.79 19.08 7.88
N ALA A 212 5.04 19.79 7.05
CA ALA A 212 4.97 21.25 7.08
C ALA A 212 4.43 21.79 8.42
N GLU A 213 3.42 21.10 9.00
CA GLU A 213 2.85 21.48 10.32
C GLU A 213 3.80 21.14 11.48
N LEU A 214 4.47 19.98 11.40
CA LEU A 214 5.40 19.56 12.46
C LEU A 214 6.73 20.33 12.45
N GLY A 215 7.16 20.82 11.28
CA GLY A 215 8.36 21.64 11.13
C GLY A 215 9.62 21.00 11.69
N ASP A 216 10.35 21.73 12.52
CA ASP A 216 11.64 21.32 13.12
C ASP A 216 11.53 20.12 14.08
N ARG A 217 10.33 19.69 14.42
CA ARG A 217 10.12 18.46 15.21
C ARG A 217 10.48 17.21 14.43
N ILE A 218 10.60 17.29 13.10
CA ILE A 218 11.05 16.19 12.25
C ILE A 218 12.53 16.36 11.95
N ARG A 219 13.34 15.44 12.45
CA ARG A 219 14.78 15.38 12.18
C ARG A 219 15.06 14.34 11.11
N MET A 220 15.33 14.83 9.91
CA MET A 220 15.74 14.01 8.76
C MET A 220 17.18 13.53 8.90
N ARG A 221 17.56 12.50 8.14
CA ARG A 221 18.91 11.92 8.13
C ARG A 221 19.39 11.56 9.54
N THR A 222 18.46 11.11 10.38
CA THR A 222 18.71 10.73 11.76
C THR A 222 18.29 9.27 11.92
N ARG A 223 19.22 8.37 11.68
CA ARG A 223 19.01 6.92 11.77
C ARG A 223 19.05 6.49 13.22
N VAL A 224 17.95 5.89 13.68
CA VAL A 224 17.89 5.25 15.00
C VAL A 224 18.53 3.87 14.93
N GLU A 225 19.40 3.59 15.90
CA GLU A 225 20.16 2.35 16.04
C GLU A 225 19.62 1.47 17.17
N GLU A 226 19.05 2.10 18.21
CA GLU A 226 18.57 1.38 19.37
C GLU A 226 17.39 2.10 20.06
N VAL A 227 16.41 1.32 20.50
CA VAL A 227 15.29 1.77 21.33
C VAL A 227 15.22 0.85 22.54
N THR A 228 15.50 1.40 23.74
CA THR A 228 15.65 0.64 24.98
C THR A 228 14.74 1.23 26.07
N PRO A 229 13.92 0.41 26.77
CA PRO A 229 13.22 0.87 27.97
C PRO A 229 14.24 1.39 29.01
N ALA A 230 13.90 2.49 29.69
CA ALA A 230 14.65 3.08 30.78
C ALA A 230 13.75 3.20 32.03
N ASP A 231 14.33 3.46 33.20
CA ASP A 231 13.59 3.52 34.47
C ASP A 231 12.42 4.52 34.43
N ASP A 232 12.66 5.69 33.84
CA ASP A 232 11.67 6.77 33.74
C ASP A 232 11.15 7.01 32.31
N GLY A 233 11.20 5.99 31.43
CA GLY A 233 10.75 6.16 30.06
C GLY A 233 11.48 5.29 29.05
N VAL A 234 12.01 5.94 28.00
CA VAL A 234 12.67 5.26 26.88
C VAL A 234 13.90 6.02 26.43
N ARG A 235 14.98 5.31 26.15
CA ARG A 235 16.18 5.83 25.50
C ARG A 235 16.18 5.41 24.03
N VAL A 236 16.39 6.38 23.16
CA VAL A 236 16.46 6.19 21.70
C VAL A 236 17.84 6.68 21.24
N ALA A 237 18.74 5.76 20.93
CA ALA A 237 20.07 6.06 20.40
C ALA A 237 20.03 6.16 18.87
N HIS A 238 20.73 7.14 18.32
CA HIS A 238 20.82 7.42 16.89
C HIS A 238 22.23 7.92 16.52
N GLU A 239 22.55 7.95 15.23
CA GLU A 239 23.88 8.30 14.70
C GLU A 239 24.44 9.66 15.21
N GLN A 240 23.59 10.57 15.66
CA GLN A 240 23.97 11.93 16.11
C GLN A 240 23.92 12.10 17.64
N GLY A 241 23.57 11.05 18.39
CA GLY A 241 23.45 11.09 19.86
C GLY A 241 22.32 10.23 20.39
N GLU A 242 21.63 10.71 21.44
CA GLU A 242 20.49 9.98 22.01
C GLU A 242 19.38 10.95 22.45
N GLU A 243 18.15 10.42 22.46
CA GLU A 243 16.97 11.08 23.02
C GLU A 243 16.44 10.25 24.20
N LEU A 244 16.18 10.94 25.31
CA LEU A 244 15.41 10.38 26.41
C LEU A 244 13.98 10.92 26.31
N ALA A 245 12.97 10.06 26.38
CA ALA A 245 11.57 10.45 26.28
C ALA A 245 10.71 9.63 27.24
N ARG A 246 9.51 10.13 27.54
CA ARG A 246 8.55 9.35 28.35
C ARG A 246 8.02 8.14 27.59
N PHE A 247 7.83 8.28 26.29
CA PHE A 247 7.31 7.23 25.41
C PHE A 247 8.03 7.22 24.06
N ALA A 248 8.03 6.07 23.40
CA ALA A 248 8.42 5.95 21.99
C ALA A 248 7.34 5.27 21.16
N VAL A 249 7.15 5.76 19.90
CA VAL A 249 6.41 5.06 18.85
C VAL A 249 7.42 4.57 17.83
N VAL A 250 7.57 3.24 17.70
CA VAL A 250 8.44 2.62 16.71
C VAL A 250 7.61 2.30 15.47
N ALA A 251 7.77 3.13 14.44
CA ALA A 251 6.99 3.12 13.19
C ALA A 251 7.83 2.71 11.96
N THR A 252 8.92 1.98 12.19
CA THR A 252 9.77 1.41 11.14
C THR A 252 9.21 0.09 10.62
N PRO A 253 9.62 -0.40 9.42
CA PRO A 253 9.28 -1.75 8.96
C PRO A 253 9.67 -2.83 9.98
N ALA A 254 8.94 -3.96 10.02
CA ALA A 254 9.11 -4.98 11.05
C ALA A 254 10.54 -5.50 11.17
N HIS A 255 11.25 -5.71 10.05
CA HIS A 255 12.65 -6.16 10.05
C HIS A 255 13.60 -5.11 10.67
N VAL A 256 13.36 -3.81 10.45
CA VAL A 256 14.11 -2.73 11.10
C VAL A 256 13.76 -2.64 12.58
N THR A 257 12.44 -2.66 12.91
CA THR A 257 11.98 -2.67 14.31
C THR A 257 12.66 -3.77 15.11
N ARG A 258 12.74 -4.98 14.54
CA ARG A 258 13.41 -6.12 15.18
C ARG A 258 14.88 -5.85 15.50
N THR A 259 15.59 -5.13 14.64
CA THR A 259 17.03 -4.87 14.84
C THR A 259 17.33 -3.77 15.84
N ILE A 260 16.45 -2.78 15.96
CA ILE A 260 16.67 -1.62 16.86
C ILE A 260 16.06 -1.78 18.25
N LEU A 261 15.05 -2.67 18.41
CA LEU A 261 14.34 -2.84 19.68
C LEU A 261 15.12 -3.70 20.65
N ARG A 262 15.35 -3.19 21.87
CA ARG A 262 16.03 -3.90 22.97
C ARG A 262 15.07 -4.15 24.14
N GLY A 263 15.35 -5.22 24.88
CA GLY A 263 14.54 -5.59 26.05
C GLY A 263 13.12 -6.05 25.73
N ALA A 264 12.76 -6.22 24.46
CA ALA A 264 11.48 -6.79 24.07
C ALA A 264 11.45 -8.30 24.30
N PRO A 265 10.27 -8.88 24.61
CA PRO A 265 10.10 -10.32 24.72
C PRO A 265 10.56 -11.07 23.48
N GLY A 266 11.19 -12.26 23.68
CA GLY A 266 11.74 -13.04 22.58
C GLY A 266 10.71 -13.48 21.55
N ASP A 267 9.45 -13.74 21.96
CA ASP A 267 8.36 -14.07 21.05
C ASP A 267 7.91 -12.85 20.20
N THR A 268 7.98 -11.62 20.73
CA THR A 268 7.74 -10.39 19.94
C THR A 268 8.83 -10.21 18.88
N LEU A 269 10.11 -10.40 19.24
CA LEU A 269 11.22 -10.31 18.29
C LEU A 269 11.16 -11.42 17.21
N ALA A 270 10.76 -12.63 17.60
CA ALA A 270 10.51 -13.72 16.67
C ALA A 270 9.37 -13.38 15.70
N ALA A 271 8.25 -12.89 16.22
CA ALA A 271 7.08 -12.48 15.44
C ALA A 271 7.40 -11.35 14.43
N LEU A 272 8.21 -10.37 14.81
CA LEU A 272 8.71 -9.33 13.89
C LEU A 272 9.55 -9.92 12.76
N GLY A 273 10.33 -10.97 13.05
CA GLY A 273 11.14 -11.68 12.06
C GLY A 273 10.35 -12.54 11.07
N GLU A 274 9.12 -12.95 11.44
CA GLU A 274 8.22 -13.73 10.58
C GLU A 274 7.42 -12.88 9.58
N ILE A 275 7.44 -11.54 9.70
CA ILE A 275 6.74 -10.67 8.76
C ILE A 275 7.39 -10.73 7.39
N ALA A 276 6.66 -11.28 6.43
CA ALA A 276 7.11 -11.38 5.05
C ALA A 276 6.86 -10.07 4.31
N TYR A 277 7.87 -9.62 3.57
CA TYR A 277 7.78 -8.49 2.65
C TYR A 277 8.04 -8.97 1.23
N GLY A 278 7.37 -8.35 0.27
CA GLY A 278 7.67 -8.54 -1.13
C GLY A 278 8.26 -7.29 -1.78
N SER A 279 9.01 -7.51 -2.85
CA SER A 279 9.62 -6.44 -3.63
C SER A 279 8.71 -5.97 -4.77
N TYR A 280 8.96 -4.75 -5.19
CA TYR A 280 8.39 -4.19 -6.42
C TYR A 280 9.49 -3.61 -7.29
N VAL A 281 9.33 -3.79 -8.60
CA VAL A 281 9.98 -3.00 -9.64
C VAL A 281 8.89 -2.24 -10.37
N LEU A 282 9.03 -0.94 -10.52
CA LEU A 282 8.03 -0.10 -11.15
C LEU A 282 8.66 0.93 -12.08
N ALA A 283 7.87 1.45 -13.00
CA ALA A 283 8.18 2.66 -13.74
C ALA A 283 7.04 3.66 -13.61
N ALA A 284 7.38 4.89 -13.26
CA ALA A 284 6.50 6.03 -13.34
C ALA A 284 6.78 6.75 -14.67
N LEU A 285 5.71 6.98 -15.44
CA LEU A 285 5.77 7.46 -16.82
C LEU A 285 5.04 8.81 -16.91
N ARG A 286 5.69 9.79 -17.53
CA ARG A 286 5.02 11.01 -17.97
C ARG A 286 4.70 10.88 -19.46
N THR A 287 3.49 11.26 -19.85
CA THR A 287 3.02 11.17 -21.22
C THR A 287 2.67 12.55 -21.77
N GLY A 288 2.83 12.75 -23.09
CA GLY A 288 2.66 14.04 -23.77
C GLY A 288 1.51 14.07 -24.78
N GLU A 289 0.44 13.29 -24.55
CA GLU A 289 -0.71 13.29 -25.44
C GLU A 289 -1.43 14.64 -25.52
N ALA A 290 -1.70 15.12 -26.74
CA ALA A 290 -2.35 16.42 -26.96
C ALA A 290 -3.86 16.42 -26.67
N GLY A 291 -4.48 15.25 -26.65
CA GLY A 291 -5.94 15.07 -26.50
C GLY A 291 -6.29 13.78 -25.75
N PRO A 292 -7.57 13.34 -25.81
CA PRO A 292 -8.01 12.12 -25.14
C PRO A 292 -7.19 10.91 -25.56
N ALA A 293 -6.76 10.12 -24.56
CA ALA A 293 -6.00 8.91 -24.75
C ALA A 293 -6.86 7.65 -24.44
N ALA A 294 -6.43 6.51 -24.96
CA ALA A 294 -7.16 5.25 -24.76
C ALA A 294 -7.30 4.82 -23.30
N TRP A 295 -6.52 5.39 -22.41
CA TRP A 295 -6.54 5.12 -20.95
C TRP A 295 -7.29 6.16 -20.12
N ASP A 296 -7.83 7.23 -20.69
CA ASP A 296 -8.46 8.31 -19.91
C ASP A 296 -9.65 7.82 -19.07
N ASP A 297 -10.44 6.87 -19.58
CA ASP A 297 -11.60 6.30 -18.86
C ASP A 297 -11.25 5.11 -17.96
N VAL A 298 -9.95 4.76 -17.85
CA VAL A 298 -9.49 3.61 -17.09
C VAL A 298 -8.53 4.08 -15.99
N TYR A 299 -8.77 3.64 -14.75
CA TYR A 299 -7.84 3.91 -13.66
C TYR A 299 -6.78 2.83 -13.52
N ALA A 300 -7.17 1.56 -13.54
CA ALA A 300 -6.27 0.44 -13.35
C ALA A 300 -6.53 -0.67 -14.36
N VAL A 301 -5.46 -1.25 -14.90
CA VAL A 301 -5.51 -2.40 -15.80
C VAL A 301 -4.66 -3.52 -15.21
N ALA A 302 -5.27 -4.68 -14.96
CA ALA A 302 -4.56 -5.91 -14.68
C ALA A 302 -4.04 -6.51 -15.98
N THR A 303 -2.76 -6.89 -16.02
CA THR A 303 -2.05 -7.32 -17.22
C THR A 303 -1.42 -8.70 -17.02
N PRO A 304 -2.20 -9.78 -17.09
CA PRO A 304 -1.77 -11.14 -16.76
C PRO A 304 -0.59 -11.68 -17.58
N GLN A 305 -0.38 -11.14 -18.77
CA GLN A 305 0.58 -11.66 -19.74
C GLN A 305 1.75 -10.72 -20.01
N ARG A 306 1.88 -9.62 -19.24
CA ARG A 306 2.92 -8.61 -19.43
C ARG A 306 4.04 -8.74 -18.39
N SER A 307 5.11 -7.99 -18.60
CA SER A 307 6.24 -7.88 -17.65
C SER A 307 5.82 -7.17 -16.35
N PHE A 308 4.81 -6.32 -16.39
CA PHE A 308 4.17 -5.75 -15.21
C PHE A 308 2.79 -6.39 -14.97
N ASN A 309 2.37 -6.47 -13.72
CA ASN A 309 1.06 -7.05 -13.35
C ASN A 309 -0.07 -6.03 -13.29
N MET A 310 0.26 -4.74 -13.15
CA MET A 310 -0.72 -3.65 -13.09
C MET A 310 -0.17 -2.40 -13.78
N LEU A 311 -1.09 -1.70 -14.44
CA LEU A 311 -0.92 -0.33 -14.91
C LEU A 311 -1.94 0.55 -14.19
N PHE A 312 -1.53 1.75 -13.76
CA PHE A 312 -2.39 2.78 -13.20
C PHE A 312 -2.28 4.08 -13.98
N ASN A 313 -3.42 4.67 -14.30
CA ASN A 313 -3.52 6.05 -14.79
C ASN A 313 -3.62 6.99 -13.58
N THR A 314 -2.49 7.50 -13.14
CA THR A 314 -2.41 8.34 -11.93
C THR A 314 -2.88 9.77 -12.16
N ALA A 315 -2.92 10.24 -13.41
CA ALA A 315 -3.50 11.53 -13.79
C ALA A 315 -5.03 11.50 -13.94
N ASN A 316 -5.65 10.32 -13.88
CA ASN A 316 -7.09 10.14 -14.11
C ASN A 316 -7.97 11.04 -13.21
N VAL A 317 -7.52 11.33 -11.97
CA VAL A 317 -8.23 12.21 -11.03
C VAL A 317 -8.37 13.65 -11.52
N LEU A 318 -7.46 14.11 -12.39
CA LEU A 318 -7.51 15.44 -12.99
C LEU A 318 -8.55 15.55 -14.12
N ARG A 319 -9.02 14.43 -14.67
CA ARG A 319 -9.94 14.40 -15.80
C ARG A 319 -11.37 14.83 -15.44
N ARG A 320 -11.68 15.00 -14.14
CA ARG A 320 -12.99 15.43 -13.64
C ARG A 320 -13.15 16.94 -13.40
N SER A 321 -12.04 17.67 -13.33
CA SER A 321 -12.04 19.00 -12.70
C SER A 321 -12.01 20.17 -13.70
N GLY A 322 -12.19 19.91 -14.99
CA GLY A 322 -12.11 20.97 -16.00
C GLY A 322 -11.81 20.45 -17.41
N PRO A 323 -11.42 21.33 -18.31
CA PRO A 323 -10.91 20.93 -19.62
C PRO A 323 -9.72 19.95 -19.45
N ARG A 324 -9.64 18.98 -20.36
CA ARG A 324 -8.50 18.07 -20.36
C ARG A 324 -7.24 18.82 -20.79
N GLU A 325 -6.30 18.94 -19.86
CA GLU A 325 -4.98 19.44 -20.18
C GLU A 325 -4.13 18.38 -20.92
N PRO A 326 -3.24 18.79 -21.85
CA PRO A 326 -2.32 17.88 -22.53
C PRO A 326 -1.43 17.10 -21.56
N GLY A 327 -1.07 15.89 -21.95
CA GLY A 327 -0.22 15.03 -21.16
C GLY A 327 -0.96 14.26 -20.06
N GLY A 328 -0.19 13.48 -19.32
CA GLY A 328 -0.68 12.64 -18.24
C GLY A 328 0.46 11.93 -17.53
N THR A 329 0.08 11.02 -16.60
CA THR A 329 1.02 10.15 -15.91
C THR A 329 0.45 8.76 -15.73
N LEU A 330 1.28 7.77 -16.02
CA LEU A 330 0.99 6.36 -15.80
C LEU A 330 2.01 5.78 -14.80
N MET A 331 1.63 4.72 -14.13
CA MET A 331 2.53 3.91 -13.32
C MET A 331 2.32 2.44 -13.68
N VAL A 332 3.38 1.75 -14.03
CA VAL A 332 3.37 0.29 -14.20
C VAL A 332 4.22 -0.34 -13.13
N TYR A 333 3.81 -1.49 -12.61
CA TYR A 333 4.63 -2.19 -11.63
C TYR A 333 4.52 -3.72 -11.71
N SER A 334 5.62 -4.34 -11.33
CA SER A 334 5.80 -5.77 -11.16
C SER A 334 5.94 -6.10 -9.69
N GLY A 335 5.13 -7.06 -9.21
CA GLY A 335 5.24 -7.64 -7.88
C GLY A 335 5.52 -9.14 -7.96
N GLY A 336 5.88 -9.75 -6.85
CA GLY A 336 6.11 -11.19 -6.76
C GLY A 336 7.23 -11.68 -7.70
N SER A 337 6.98 -12.75 -8.43
CA SER A 337 7.96 -13.33 -9.35
C SER A 337 8.33 -12.41 -10.52
N LEU A 338 7.45 -11.49 -10.91
CA LEU A 338 7.76 -10.51 -11.96
C LEU A 338 8.84 -9.54 -11.46
N ALA A 339 8.70 -9.00 -10.25
CA ALA A 339 9.70 -8.14 -9.66
C ALA A 339 11.05 -8.85 -9.52
N ARG A 340 11.06 -10.09 -9.06
CA ARG A 340 12.31 -10.88 -8.93
C ARG A 340 13.06 -11.07 -10.26
N ARG A 341 12.35 -11.23 -11.38
CA ARG A 341 12.97 -11.37 -12.71
C ARG A 341 13.62 -10.09 -13.21
N LEU A 342 13.10 -8.93 -12.79
CA LEU A 342 13.57 -7.61 -13.23
C LEU A 342 14.52 -6.95 -12.22
N TRP A 343 14.75 -7.59 -11.07
CA TRP A 343 15.42 -6.94 -9.93
C TRP A 343 16.85 -6.50 -10.25
N ASP A 344 17.59 -7.37 -10.91
CA ASP A 344 19.00 -7.18 -11.24
C ASP A 344 19.24 -6.58 -12.63
N GLU A 345 18.16 -6.35 -13.41
CA GLU A 345 18.25 -5.68 -14.70
C GLU A 345 18.55 -4.18 -14.52
N ASP A 346 19.24 -3.57 -15.47
CA ASP A 346 19.45 -2.12 -15.47
C ASP A 346 18.15 -1.35 -15.77
N ASP A 347 18.12 -0.07 -15.38
CA ASP A 347 16.92 0.77 -15.53
C ASP A 347 16.50 0.97 -16.98
N ALA A 348 17.48 1.05 -17.91
CA ALA A 348 17.20 1.21 -19.33
C ALA A 348 16.52 -0.03 -19.91
N ARG A 349 16.98 -1.22 -19.51
CA ARG A 349 16.37 -2.49 -19.93
C ARG A 349 14.98 -2.68 -19.38
N ILE A 350 14.75 -2.30 -18.11
CA ILE A 350 13.41 -2.33 -17.50
C ILE A 350 12.48 -1.37 -18.22
N ALA A 351 12.93 -0.14 -18.48
CA ALA A 351 12.15 0.87 -19.19
C ALA A 351 11.77 0.39 -20.60
N GLU A 352 12.73 -0.14 -21.38
CA GLU A 352 12.47 -0.72 -22.70
C GLU A 352 11.41 -1.83 -22.63
N THR A 353 11.56 -2.77 -21.69
CA THR A 353 10.63 -3.88 -21.49
C THR A 353 9.22 -3.41 -21.14
N TYR A 354 9.11 -2.43 -20.24
CA TYR A 354 7.82 -1.88 -19.83
C TYR A 354 7.14 -1.06 -20.93
N LEU A 355 7.90 -0.29 -21.70
CA LEU A 355 7.36 0.48 -22.82
C LEU A 355 6.87 -0.42 -23.96
N ALA A 356 7.60 -1.49 -24.27
CA ALA A 356 7.16 -2.48 -25.25
C ALA A 356 5.84 -3.16 -24.83
N ASP A 357 5.72 -3.52 -23.54
CA ASP A 357 4.49 -4.11 -23.02
C ASP A 357 3.35 -3.08 -22.87
N LEU A 358 3.66 -1.82 -22.56
CA LEU A 358 2.67 -0.73 -22.57
C LEU A 358 2.04 -0.56 -23.95
N ASP A 359 2.86 -0.62 -24.98
CA ASP A 359 2.41 -0.55 -26.39
C ASP A 359 1.52 -1.75 -26.76
N GLY A 360 1.81 -2.91 -26.18
CA GLY A 360 0.96 -4.10 -26.31
C GLY A 360 -0.38 -4.00 -25.57
N VAL A 361 -0.50 -3.14 -24.56
CA VAL A 361 -1.77 -2.84 -23.85
C VAL A 361 -2.55 -1.74 -24.59
N PHE A 362 -1.87 -0.67 -24.96
CA PHE A 362 -2.41 0.50 -25.66
C PHE A 362 -1.51 0.81 -26.87
N PRO A 363 -1.87 0.35 -28.06
CA PRO A 363 -1.05 0.57 -29.27
C PRO A 363 -0.71 2.03 -29.49
N GLY A 364 0.58 2.33 -29.69
CA GLY A 364 1.10 3.67 -29.86
C GLY A 364 1.41 4.42 -28.56
N ALA A 365 1.10 3.85 -27.39
CA ALA A 365 1.30 4.52 -26.11
C ALA A 365 2.79 4.80 -25.78
N ALA A 366 3.68 3.89 -26.17
CA ALA A 366 5.10 4.07 -25.91
C ALA A 366 5.68 5.34 -26.54
N HIS A 367 5.18 5.72 -27.73
CA HIS A 367 5.60 6.94 -28.42
C HIS A 367 5.14 8.23 -27.73
N LEU A 368 4.16 8.18 -26.87
CA LEU A 368 3.65 9.31 -26.11
C LEU A 368 4.39 9.49 -24.78
N VAL A 369 5.23 8.54 -24.38
CA VAL A 369 5.99 8.65 -23.12
C VAL A 369 7.19 9.57 -23.32
N GLU A 370 7.24 10.66 -22.55
CA GLU A 370 8.30 11.67 -22.56
C GLU A 370 9.36 11.44 -21.47
N GLU A 371 8.95 10.85 -20.32
CA GLU A 371 9.83 10.57 -19.20
C GLU A 371 9.50 9.19 -18.62
N THR A 372 10.51 8.40 -18.33
CA THR A 372 10.40 7.09 -17.65
C THR A 372 11.37 7.09 -16.48
N VAL A 373 10.85 6.88 -15.28
CA VAL A 373 11.66 6.76 -14.06
C VAL A 373 11.41 5.40 -13.45
N VAL A 374 12.43 4.54 -13.46
CA VAL A 374 12.40 3.22 -12.83
C VAL A 374 12.70 3.36 -11.34
N TYR A 375 12.00 2.59 -10.53
CA TYR A 375 12.23 2.55 -9.09
C TYR A 375 12.03 1.14 -8.52
N ARG A 376 12.75 0.81 -7.45
CA ARG A 376 12.69 -0.48 -6.79
C ARG A 376 12.39 -0.32 -5.31
N TRP A 377 11.46 -1.14 -4.80
CA TRP A 377 11.21 -1.31 -3.38
C TRP A 377 11.57 -2.72 -2.98
N GLU A 378 12.65 -2.89 -2.22
CA GLU A 378 13.05 -4.21 -1.70
C GLU A 378 11.99 -4.74 -0.72
N HIS A 379 11.62 -3.93 0.25
CA HIS A 379 10.60 -4.23 1.25
C HIS A 379 9.34 -3.40 1.00
N GLY A 380 8.72 -3.60 -0.18
CA GLY A 380 7.65 -2.73 -0.65
C GLY A 380 6.36 -2.87 0.14
N LEU A 381 5.93 -4.09 0.45
CA LEU A 381 4.69 -4.33 1.18
C LEU A 381 4.77 -5.60 2.04
N PRO A 382 4.36 -5.56 3.31
CA PRO A 382 4.16 -6.78 4.08
C PRO A 382 2.94 -7.53 3.54
N TYR A 383 3.05 -8.84 3.40
CA TYR A 383 1.93 -9.68 2.99
C TYR A 383 1.64 -10.79 3.99
N VAL A 384 0.39 -11.25 4.02
CA VAL A 384 -0.09 -12.21 5.01
C VAL A 384 0.09 -13.62 4.48
N ARG A 385 1.03 -14.38 5.08
CA ARG A 385 1.24 -15.80 4.81
C ARG A 385 0.26 -16.68 5.59
N PRO A 386 0.03 -17.93 5.18
CA PRO A 386 -0.67 -18.91 6.02
C PRO A 386 -0.07 -18.98 7.42
N GLY A 387 -0.92 -18.98 8.45
CA GLY A 387 -0.51 -19.00 9.84
C GLY A 387 -0.10 -17.65 10.44
N ARG A 388 -0.01 -16.56 9.66
CA ARG A 388 0.40 -15.22 10.14
C ARG A 388 -0.40 -14.73 11.37
N HIS A 389 -1.68 -15.06 11.46
CA HIS A 389 -2.54 -14.67 12.58
C HIS A 389 -2.06 -15.21 13.95
N ARG A 390 -1.30 -16.31 13.97
CA ARG A 390 -0.81 -16.94 15.20
C ARG A 390 0.20 -16.09 15.95
N ILE A 391 0.94 -15.23 15.24
CA ILE A 391 1.94 -14.32 15.83
C ILE A 391 1.35 -12.95 16.20
N GLN A 392 0.07 -12.69 15.90
CA GLN A 392 -0.54 -11.37 16.13
C GLN A 392 -0.52 -10.97 17.61
N GLN A 393 -0.80 -11.88 18.51
CA GLN A 393 -0.80 -11.62 19.94
C GLN A 393 0.57 -11.16 20.45
N ALA A 394 1.66 -11.73 19.93
CA ALA A 394 3.02 -11.35 20.29
C ALA A 394 3.38 -9.93 19.78
N LEU A 395 2.84 -9.52 18.62
CA LEU A 395 3.02 -8.17 18.07
C LEU A 395 2.17 -7.11 18.79
N GLU A 396 1.03 -7.49 19.35
CA GLU A 396 0.12 -6.60 20.09
C GLU A 396 0.44 -6.53 21.59
N ARG A 397 1.42 -7.29 22.06
CA ARG A 397 1.84 -7.29 23.46
C ARG A 397 2.32 -5.91 23.89
N PRO A 398 1.91 -5.40 25.07
CA PRO A 398 2.45 -4.17 25.61
C PRO A 398 3.96 -4.25 25.86
N LEU A 399 4.71 -3.25 25.41
CA LEU A 399 6.17 -3.14 25.55
C LEU A 399 6.57 -1.99 26.51
N GLY A 400 5.87 -1.85 27.63
CA GLY A 400 6.12 -0.75 28.55
C GLY A 400 5.87 0.61 27.91
N PRO A 401 6.86 1.53 27.88
CA PRO A 401 6.68 2.86 27.29
C PRO A 401 6.82 2.87 25.75
N ILE A 402 7.04 1.72 25.11
CA ILE A 402 7.27 1.59 23.68
C ILE A 402 6.00 1.08 23.00
N PHE A 403 5.61 1.71 21.88
CA PHE A 403 4.45 1.37 21.07
C PHE A 403 4.87 1.04 19.64
N LEU A 404 4.39 -0.05 19.09
CA LEU A 404 4.61 -0.40 17.68
C LEU A 404 3.53 0.21 16.80
N ALA A 405 3.91 0.72 15.62
CA ALA A 405 3.01 1.17 14.58
C ALA A 405 3.52 0.75 13.21
N GLY A 406 2.62 0.43 12.29
CA GLY A 406 2.98 0.05 10.92
C GLY A 406 1.93 -0.82 10.24
N ASP A 407 2.05 -0.92 8.93
CA ASP A 407 1.16 -1.72 8.09
C ASP A 407 1.24 -3.23 8.36
N TYR A 408 2.38 -3.71 8.88
CA TYR A 408 2.60 -5.11 9.25
C TYR A 408 1.75 -5.59 10.45
N LEU A 409 1.16 -4.67 11.20
CA LEU A 409 0.27 -5.00 12.33
C LEU A 409 -1.15 -5.39 11.90
N GLY A 410 -1.46 -5.32 10.61
CA GLY A 410 -2.75 -5.72 10.06
C GLY A 410 -2.65 -6.13 8.59
N SER A 411 -3.74 -5.94 7.84
CA SER A 411 -3.87 -6.42 6.46
C SER A 411 -4.34 -5.37 5.44
N ARG A 412 -4.49 -4.09 5.86
CA ARG A 412 -5.10 -3.05 5.03
C ARG A 412 -4.14 -1.91 4.67
N TYR A 413 -2.86 -2.21 4.52
CA TYR A 413 -1.81 -1.33 3.97
C TYR A 413 -1.75 0.06 4.62
N THR A 414 -1.88 1.13 3.79
CA THR A 414 -1.87 2.52 4.23
C THR A 414 -2.89 2.78 5.34
N GLU A 415 -4.09 2.21 5.24
CA GLU A 415 -5.13 2.30 6.27
C GLU A 415 -4.66 1.70 7.60
N THR A 416 -4.05 0.51 7.57
CA THR A 416 -3.47 -0.09 8.79
C THR A 416 -2.35 0.76 9.37
N ALA A 417 -1.47 1.30 8.52
CA ALA A 417 -0.36 2.14 8.98
C ALA A 417 -0.87 3.38 9.72
N ILE A 418 -1.83 4.10 9.14
CA ILE A 418 -2.43 5.28 9.76
C ILE A 418 -3.19 4.90 11.05
N ALA A 419 -4.00 3.85 11.00
CA ALA A 419 -4.79 3.43 12.15
C ALA A 419 -3.92 3.00 13.34
N THR A 420 -2.84 2.26 13.11
CA THR A 420 -1.92 1.81 14.17
C THR A 420 -1.11 2.96 14.75
N GLY A 421 -0.68 3.92 13.93
CA GLY A 421 -0.03 5.16 14.41
C GLY A 421 -0.96 5.98 15.30
N THR A 422 -2.21 6.19 14.85
CA THR A 422 -3.22 6.91 15.63
C THR A 422 -3.58 6.17 16.92
N ALA A 423 -3.66 4.83 16.89
CA ALA A 423 -3.93 4.02 18.08
C ALA A 423 -2.81 4.10 19.11
N ALA A 424 -1.53 4.07 18.66
CA ALA A 424 -0.38 4.27 19.53
C ALA A 424 -0.43 5.64 20.23
N ALA A 425 -0.76 6.69 19.49
CA ALA A 425 -0.94 8.04 20.03
C ALA A 425 -2.08 8.09 21.07
N GLY A 426 -3.21 7.46 20.78
CA GLY A 426 -4.34 7.36 21.72
C GLY A 426 -3.98 6.65 23.03
N ALA A 427 -3.21 5.56 22.95
CA ALA A 427 -2.73 4.83 24.10
C ALA A 427 -1.75 5.67 24.97
N ILE A 428 -0.87 6.44 24.32
CA ILE A 428 0.03 7.37 25.02
C ILE A 428 -0.78 8.46 25.74
N ARG A 429 -1.77 9.08 25.07
CA ARG A 429 -2.65 10.09 25.69
C ARG A 429 -3.38 9.54 26.92
N GLY A 430 -3.89 8.30 26.81
CA GLY A 430 -4.54 7.63 27.95
C GLY A 430 -3.60 7.48 29.15
N ARG A 431 -2.32 7.16 28.94
CA ARG A 431 -1.31 7.07 30.01
C ARG A 431 -0.91 8.43 30.58
N LEU A 432 -1.03 9.50 29.79
CA LEU A 432 -0.81 10.87 30.23
C LEU A 432 -2.02 11.51 30.91
N GLY A 433 -3.16 10.81 30.99
CA GLY A 433 -4.43 11.34 31.52
C GLY A 433 -5.02 12.46 30.65
N ARG A 434 -4.69 12.50 29.35
CA ARG A 434 -5.16 13.52 28.40
C ARG A 434 -6.25 12.93 27.49
N PRO A 435 -7.32 13.71 27.16
CA PRO A 435 -8.37 13.24 26.26
C PRO A 435 -7.81 13.01 24.82
N PRO A 436 -8.48 12.21 23.97
CA PRO A 436 -8.16 12.14 22.56
C PRO A 436 -8.30 13.53 21.92
N SER A 437 -7.43 13.82 20.96
CA SER A 437 -7.44 15.07 20.19
C SER A 437 -8.55 15.11 19.15
#